data_5361d7dd7bea64fcb1e3fe5a563ab8f5
#
_entry.id   5361d7dd7bea64fcb1e3fe5a563ab8f5
#
_cell.length_a   1.000
_cell.length_b   1.000
_cell.length_c   1.000
_cell.angle_alpha   90.00
_cell.angle_beta   90.00
_cell.angle_gamma   90.00
#
_symmetry.space_group_name_H-M   'P 1'
#
loop_
_entity.id
_entity.type
_entity.pdbx_description
1 polymer ?
#
loop_
_entity_poly.entity_id
_entity_poly.type
_entity_poly.pdbx_seq_one_letter_code
_entity_poly.pdbx_strand_id
1 'polypeptide(L)'
;MEAKAVGKKRKKKQGMSVGGIIAISLLVVVLVLGGTALFLHLNEEYRENKRQEIINSGVFHEGITVAGIDVSGMSLSDAAAALKSAEQELTKDVGFSLLVDGQTYTVDASCFDISYTTEDVLTTAMGLAREGDLDTLEAELEDIKENGRTYGIEYTVVPNANLDALVNSIAEKVNIAPTDATFTVKQLAVNPDNGVSDARNLGLPVDGSVTDLRDMRFDFVEGTPGRGIDVPAAIQTIKDRTTARQFGQVELQFTQIPPTVTIATLKETLIMRASAWTSFGRGHYDRVERVFNIVKATGLMYGYVLQPGEIFSCNTVLGDRTLKNGWKEAPAVIEGGAATEDQPGGGVCQVSTTMYLTVLKSDMKIEYRRAHSQQLSYVDGGLDATINTGTIDFTWSNNTTAPIYVFTWVDTSAKRVYCEIYGEPFPDTFDSIELKSELVETLEPTATVFNVDSRLVEPFWWKNNSAITGHVYQSTAIYKKGDTTVEQRPIAKTTYNMHPERIYVWAGYLPGTPLLAEYDQTSYYQALKKAR
;
A
#
# COMPACT_ATOMS: atom_id res chain seq x y z
N MET A 1 126.97 68.90 67.65
CA MET A 1 126.23 69.55 68.66
C MET A 1 124.94 68.72 68.97
N GLU A 2 124.93 68.27 70.13
CA GLU A 2 123.99 67.84 71.12
C GLU A 2 122.92 66.82 70.70
N ALA A 3 123.03 65.76 71.24
CA ALA A 3 122.34 64.68 71.71
C ALA A 3 121.18 64.97 72.66
N LYS A 4 120.05 64.29 72.51
CA LYS A 4 119.15 63.99 73.66
C LYS A 4 118.47 62.64 73.44
N ALA A 5 118.75 61.79 74.37
CA ALA A 5 118.16 60.49 74.51
C ALA A 5 116.70 60.57 75.16
N VAL A 6 115.71 59.75 74.71
CA VAL A 6 114.48 59.51 75.40
C VAL A 6 114.13 58.01 75.47
N GLY A 7 113.92 57.64 76.68
CA GLY A 7 113.76 56.27 77.11
C GLY A 7 112.52 55.43 76.64
N LYS A 8 112.73 54.16 76.44
CA LYS A 8 111.67 53.19 76.17
C LYS A 8 110.94 52.80 77.46
N LYS A 9 109.63 53.07 77.51
CA LYS A 9 108.74 52.43 78.48
C LYS A 9 108.14 51.14 77.92
N ARG A 10 108.45 50.05 78.53
CA ARG A 10 107.82 48.75 78.28
C ARG A 10 106.37 48.74 78.83
N LYS A 11 105.42 48.54 77.93
CA LYS A 11 103.99 48.18 78.33
C LYS A 11 103.93 46.69 78.64
N LYS A 12 103.50 46.37 79.83
CA LYS A 12 103.16 44.99 80.24
C LYS A 12 101.90 44.55 79.47
N LYS A 13 102.03 43.39 78.72
CA LYS A 13 100.85 42.70 78.18
C LYS A 13 100.04 42.10 79.41
N GLN A 14 98.88 42.59 79.62
CA GLN A 14 97.86 41.92 80.50
C GLN A 14 97.32 40.76 79.69
N GLY A 15 97.59 39.55 80.14
CA GLY A 15 96.94 38.40 79.58
C GLY A 15 95.50 38.34 80.00
N MET A 16 94.65 38.01 79.10
CA MET A 16 93.23 37.82 79.28
C MET A 16 92.99 36.75 80.34
N SER A 17 92.03 36.98 81.22
CA SER A 17 91.64 36.02 82.31
C SER A 17 91.02 34.78 81.67
N VAL A 18 91.15 33.63 82.22
CA VAL A 18 90.56 32.31 81.75
C VAL A 18 89.07 32.43 81.52
N GLY A 19 88.33 33.20 82.33
CA GLY A 19 86.93 33.52 82.21
C GLY A 19 86.58 34.30 80.97
N GLY A 20 87.50 35.20 80.46
CA GLY A 20 87.28 35.95 79.19
C GLY A 20 87.47 35.07 77.96
N ILE A 21 88.41 34.14 78.05
CA ILE A 21 88.57 33.16 76.94
C ILE A 21 87.39 32.22 76.83
N ILE A 22 86.80 31.73 77.94
CA ILE A 22 85.61 30.85 77.99
C ILE A 22 84.41 31.66 77.44
N ALA A 23 84.22 32.92 77.84
CA ALA A 23 83.09 33.74 77.41
C ALA A 23 83.16 34.05 75.88
N ILE A 24 84.33 34.32 75.34
CA ILE A 24 84.51 34.53 73.87
C ILE A 24 84.35 33.21 73.10
N SER A 25 84.81 32.07 73.68
CA SER A 25 84.59 30.77 73.06
C SER A 25 83.13 30.38 73.03
N LEU A 26 82.39 30.65 74.12
CA LEU A 26 80.94 30.45 74.15
C LEU A 26 80.19 31.36 73.18
N LEU A 27 80.59 32.65 73.12
CA LEU A 27 80.02 33.59 72.16
C LEU A 27 80.26 33.14 70.71
N VAL A 28 81.47 32.66 70.40
CA VAL A 28 81.81 32.15 69.06
C VAL A 28 80.97 30.86 68.78
N VAL A 29 80.81 29.97 69.73
CA VAL A 29 79.97 28.75 69.57
C VAL A 29 78.52 29.15 69.33
N VAL A 30 77.93 30.10 70.11
CA VAL A 30 76.59 30.61 69.91
C VAL A 30 76.44 31.29 68.53
N LEU A 31 77.42 32.06 68.11
CA LEU A 31 77.42 32.70 66.78
C LEU A 31 77.53 31.66 65.63
N VAL A 32 78.37 30.65 65.83
CA VAL A 32 78.46 29.54 64.85
C VAL A 32 77.19 28.70 64.82
N LEU A 33 76.64 28.34 65.98
CA LEU A 33 75.43 27.59 66.06
C LEU A 33 74.21 28.42 65.53
N GLY A 34 74.14 29.72 65.92
CA GLY A 34 73.10 30.62 65.40
C GLY A 34 73.26 30.89 63.91
N GLY A 35 74.54 31.03 63.44
CA GLY A 35 74.81 31.18 62.02
C GLY A 35 74.50 29.90 61.20
N THR A 36 74.83 28.73 61.74
CA THR A 36 74.48 27.46 61.11
C THR A 36 72.97 27.23 61.11
N ALA A 37 72.29 27.53 62.23
CA ALA A 37 70.82 27.42 62.30
C ALA A 37 70.11 28.40 61.32
N LEU A 38 70.60 29.62 61.28
CA LEU A 38 70.08 30.61 60.29
C LEU A 38 70.38 30.16 58.85
N PHE A 39 71.61 29.67 58.61
CA PHE A 39 72.02 29.15 57.29
C PHE A 39 71.14 27.96 56.89
N LEU A 40 70.92 27.02 57.78
CA LEU A 40 70.04 25.88 57.53
C LEU A 40 68.58 26.33 57.25
N HIS A 41 68.06 27.26 58.08
CA HIS A 41 66.71 27.81 57.87
C HIS A 41 66.61 28.56 56.53
N LEU A 42 67.50 29.42 56.20
CA LEU A 42 67.49 30.12 54.92
C LEU A 42 67.71 29.17 53.74
N ASN A 43 68.49 28.10 53.89
CA ASN A 43 68.67 27.09 52.88
C ASN A 43 67.40 26.24 52.70
N GLU A 44 66.69 25.90 53.79
CA GLU A 44 65.41 25.19 53.80
C GLU A 44 64.29 26.05 53.11
N GLU A 45 64.22 27.35 53.45
CA GLU A 45 63.29 28.28 52.83
C GLU A 45 63.60 28.47 51.36
N TYR A 46 64.89 28.61 50.96
CA TYR A 46 65.32 28.69 49.55
C TYR A 46 64.94 27.42 48.77
N ARG A 47 65.21 26.27 49.36
CA ARG A 47 64.86 24.95 48.73
C ARG A 47 63.39 24.80 48.56
N GLU A 48 62.54 25.14 49.57
CA GLU A 48 61.12 25.08 49.50
C GLU A 48 60.55 26.09 48.46
N ASN A 49 61.05 27.30 48.45
CA ASN A 49 60.66 28.28 47.45
C ASN A 49 60.95 27.78 46.02
N LYS A 50 62.12 27.26 45.81
CA LYS A 50 62.55 26.67 44.52
C LYS A 50 61.75 25.47 44.15
N ARG A 51 61.41 24.62 45.12
CA ARG A 51 60.51 23.47 44.95
C ARG A 51 59.12 23.96 44.55
N GLN A 52 58.57 24.98 45.21
CA GLN A 52 57.28 25.56 44.89
C GLN A 52 57.28 26.23 43.50
N GLU A 53 58.36 26.86 43.09
CA GLU A 53 58.50 27.42 41.74
C GLU A 53 58.42 26.32 40.66
N ILE A 54 59.03 25.18 40.87
CA ILE A 54 59.00 24.04 39.95
C ILE A 54 57.56 23.45 39.93
N ILE A 55 56.99 23.15 41.10
CA ILE A 55 55.68 22.52 41.21
C ILE A 55 54.58 23.42 40.62
N ASN A 56 54.65 24.72 40.89
CA ASN A 56 53.64 25.68 40.46
C ASN A 56 53.97 26.33 39.08
N SER A 57 54.98 25.86 38.41
CA SER A 57 55.27 26.29 37.04
C SER A 57 54.07 26.02 36.14
N GLY A 58 53.36 27.05 35.64
CA GLY A 58 52.22 26.96 34.76
C GLY A 58 52.54 26.55 33.33
N VAL A 59 53.78 26.10 33.10
CA VAL A 59 54.31 25.75 31.75
C VAL A 59 54.96 24.38 31.74
N PHE A 60 55.05 23.78 30.58
CA PHE A 60 55.75 22.51 30.38
C PHE A 60 57.23 22.66 30.61
N HIS A 61 57.87 21.67 31.20
CA HIS A 61 59.31 21.62 31.39
C HIS A 61 60.04 21.41 30.04
N GLU A 62 61.30 21.83 29.99
CA GLU A 62 62.19 21.70 28.80
C GLU A 62 62.39 20.20 28.48
N GLY A 63 62.30 19.80 27.19
CA GLY A 63 62.51 18.44 26.71
C GLY A 63 61.22 17.64 26.55
N ILE A 64 60.05 18.26 26.71
CA ILE A 64 58.76 17.58 26.51
C ILE A 64 58.24 17.83 25.09
N THR A 65 57.95 16.75 24.38
CA THR A 65 57.41 16.75 23.00
C THR A 65 56.09 15.97 22.96
N VAL A 66 55.08 16.55 22.36
CA VAL A 66 53.78 15.88 22.17
C VAL A 66 53.43 15.87 20.69
N ALA A 67 53.12 14.70 20.14
CA ALA A 67 52.83 14.50 18.71
C ALA A 67 53.88 15.15 17.76
N GLY A 68 55.16 15.09 18.15
CA GLY A 68 56.27 15.70 17.40
C GLY A 68 56.41 17.20 17.55
N ILE A 69 55.59 17.84 18.35
CA ILE A 69 55.66 19.31 18.64
C ILE A 69 56.33 19.50 20.00
N ASP A 70 57.41 20.31 20.04
CA ASP A 70 58.08 20.73 21.28
C ASP A 70 57.13 21.69 22.03
N VAL A 71 56.67 21.30 23.21
CA VAL A 71 55.76 22.07 24.06
C VAL A 71 56.50 22.76 25.23
N SER A 72 57.84 22.67 25.28
CA SER A 72 58.70 23.27 26.34
C SER A 72 58.38 24.77 26.52
N GLY A 73 58.13 25.18 27.75
CA GLY A 73 57.80 26.56 28.11
C GLY A 73 56.41 27.05 27.71
N MET A 74 55.60 26.22 27.07
CA MET A 74 54.20 26.55 26.73
C MET A 74 53.30 26.38 27.96
N SER A 75 52.23 27.17 28.05
CA SER A 75 51.10 26.86 28.92
C SER A 75 50.26 25.70 28.39
N LEU A 76 49.41 25.11 29.21
CA LEU A 76 48.50 24.06 28.77
C LEU A 76 47.62 24.49 27.59
N SER A 77 47.14 25.74 27.61
CA SER A 77 46.31 26.28 26.53
C SER A 77 47.11 26.54 25.24
N ASP A 78 48.36 27.00 25.35
CA ASP A 78 49.21 27.27 24.18
C ASP A 78 49.61 25.95 23.52
N ALA A 79 49.99 24.94 24.31
CA ALA A 79 50.29 23.61 23.82
C ALA A 79 49.07 22.95 23.14
N ALA A 80 47.86 23.05 23.75
CA ALA A 80 46.63 22.56 23.14
C ALA A 80 46.35 23.28 21.79
N ALA A 81 46.58 24.58 21.72
CA ALA A 81 46.44 25.32 20.46
C ALA A 81 47.45 24.90 19.40
N ALA A 82 48.71 24.68 19.81
CA ALA A 82 49.79 24.23 18.91
C ALA A 82 49.50 22.83 18.33
N LEU A 83 48.86 21.96 19.09
CA LEU A 83 48.52 20.59 18.67
C LEU A 83 47.34 20.49 17.71
N LYS A 84 46.55 21.56 17.49
CA LYS A 84 45.37 21.55 16.56
C LYS A 84 45.71 21.09 15.16
N SER A 85 46.88 21.49 14.63
CA SER A 85 47.33 21.04 13.31
C SER A 85 47.70 19.55 13.28
N ALA A 86 48.26 19.02 14.38
CA ALA A 86 48.56 17.59 14.50
C ALA A 86 47.27 16.75 14.62
N GLU A 87 46.27 17.22 15.37
CA GLU A 87 44.91 16.60 15.42
C GLU A 87 44.29 16.53 14.02
N GLN A 88 44.32 17.64 13.26
CA GLN A 88 43.77 17.70 11.90
C GLN A 88 44.53 16.76 10.93
N GLU A 89 45.84 16.66 11.04
CA GLU A 89 46.63 15.76 10.20
C GLU A 89 46.30 14.28 10.51
N LEU A 90 46.08 13.93 11.79
CA LEU A 90 45.70 12.57 12.18
C LEU A 90 44.37 12.13 11.61
N THR A 91 43.45 13.06 11.40
CA THR A 91 42.06 12.76 10.99
C THR A 91 41.74 13.23 9.58
N LYS A 92 42.73 13.70 8.81
CA LYS A 92 42.53 14.22 7.44
C LYS A 92 41.90 13.23 6.47
N ASP A 93 42.13 11.93 6.68
CA ASP A 93 41.63 10.85 5.85
C ASP A 93 40.33 10.23 6.40
N VAL A 94 39.77 10.79 7.50
CA VAL A 94 38.50 10.31 8.06
C VAL A 94 37.34 10.69 7.15
N GLY A 95 36.72 9.67 6.54
CA GLY A 95 35.62 9.86 5.63
C GLY A 95 35.53 8.76 4.59
N PHE A 96 34.49 8.80 3.78
CA PHE A 96 34.23 7.83 2.71
C PHE A 96 33.80 8.52 1.43
N SER A 97 34.06 7.86 0.31
CA SER A 97 33.49 8.15 -0.99
C SER A 97 32.50 7.03 -1.32
N LEU A 98 31.19 7.29 -1.21
CA LEU A 98 30.16 6.32 -1.57
C LEU A 98 29.92 6.35 -3.07
N LEU A 99 30.26 5.27 -3.76
CA LEU A 99 29.99 5.11 -5.19
C LEU A 99 28.62 4.43 -5.35
N VAL A 100 27.67 5.13 -5.97
CA VAL A 100 26.29 4.66 -6.19
C VAL A 100 25.90 4.99 -7.62
N ASP A 101 25.56 3.99 -8.43
CA ASP A 101 25.15 4.15 -9.85
C ASP A 101 26.12 5.03 -10.67
N GLY A 102 27.43 4.87 -10.43
CA GLY A 102 28.50 5.64 -11.09
C GLY A 102 28.66 7.07 -10.56
N GLN A 103 27.88 7.51 -9.60
CA GLN A 103 28.01 8.81 -8.93
C GLN A 103 28.69 8.64 -7.57
N THR A 104 29.52 9.64 -7.22
CA THR A 104 30.23 9.66 -5.95
C THR A 104 29.62 10.66 -5.00
N TYR A 105 29.36 10.21 -3.77
CA TYR A 105 28.85 11.01 -2.66
C TYR A 105 29.89 11.00 -1.53
N THR A 106 30.21 12.17 -0.96
CA THR A 106 31.22 12.31 0.08
C THR A 106 30.58 12.21 1.47
N VAL A 107 31.12 11.32 2.30
CA VAL A 107 30.87 11.26 3.75
C VAL A 107 32.10 11.88 4.41
N ASP A 108 31.99 13.15 4.76
CA ASP A 108 33.09 13.91 5.38
C ASP A 108 33.10 13.83 6.90
N ALA A 109 34.06 14.52 7.53
CA ALA A 109 34.22 14.51 8.98
C ALA A 109 32.98 14.99 9.77
N SER A 110 32.08 15.75 9.16
CA SER A 110 30.81 16.18 9.81
C SER A 110 29.86 15.05 10.16
N CYS A 111 30.04 13.89 9.51
CA CYS A 111 29.27 12.66 9.77
C CYS A 111 29.82 11.85 10.94
N PHE A 112 30.83 12.36 11.66
CA PHE A 112 31.49 11.64 12.75
C PHE A 112 31.68 12.55 13.96
N ASP A 113 31.57 11.98 15.14
CA ASP A 113 32.02 12.56 16.38
C ASP A 113 33.48 12.11 16.58
N ILE A 114 34.41 13.06 16.51
CA ILE A 114 35.87 12.83 16.64
C ILE A 114 36.30 13.42 17.96
N SER A 115 36.96 12.64 18.80
CA SER A 115 37.60 13.09 20.04
C SER A 115 39.06 12.67 20.09
N TYR A 116 39.89 13.51 20.72
CA TYR A 116 41.33 13.32 20.80
C TYR A 116 41.74 13.09 22.25
N THR A 117 42.86 12.36 22.46
CA THR A 117 43.48 12.18 23.78
C THR A 117 44.39 13.35 24.17
N THR A 118 44.36 14.46 23.41
CA THR A 118 45.25 15.61 23.59
C THR A 118 45.20 16.18 25.00
N GLU A 119 44.03 16.38 25.58
CA GLU A 119 43.85 16.94 26.92
C GLU A 119 44.45 16.03 27.99
N ASP A 120 44.19 14.73 27.93
CA ASP A 120 44.72 13.74 28.87
C ASP A 120 46.24 13.62 28.77
N VAL A 121 46.77 13.60 27.54
CA VAL A 121 48.20 13.54 27.28
C VAL A 121 48.91 14.80 27.78
N LEU A 122 48.37 15.99 27.49
CA LEU A 122 48.93 17.26 27.97
C LEU A 122 48.88 17.35 29.51
N THR A 123 47.76 16.88 30.13
CA THR A 123 47.63 16.85 31.59
C THR A 123 48.69 15.92 32.20
N THR A 124 48.87 14.74 31.61
CA THR A 124 49.90 13.78 32.06
C THR A 124 51.29 14.36 31.91
N ALA A 125 51.63 14.94 30.77
CA ALA A 125 52.93 15.55 30.48
C ALA A 125 53.19 16.78 31.36
N MET A 126 52.17 17.60 31.68
CA MET A 126 52.26 18.74 32.58
C MET A 126 52.54 18.30 34.03
N GLY A 127 52.12 17.10 34.42
CA GLY A 127 52.32 16.50 35.75
C GLY A 127 53.76 16.05 36.03
N LEU A 128 54.66 15.98 35.01
CA LEU A 128 56.04 15.57 35.18
C LEU A 128 56.80 16.51 36.08
N ALA A 129 57.73 15.99 36.93
CA ALA A 129 58.57 16.70 37.87
C ALA A 129 57.79 17.70 38.75
N ARG A 130 56.59 17.29 39.23
CA ARG A 130 55.75 18.12 40.11
C ARG A 130 55.46 17.49 41.47
N GLU A 131 56.00 16.28 41.72
CA GLU A 131 55.85 15.56 42.97
C GLU A 131 57.20 15.12 43.50
N GLY A 132 57.48 15.32 44.80
CA GLY A 132 58.74 14.94 45.44
C GLY A 132 59.44 16.07 46.18
N ASP A 133 60.63 15.79 46.72
CA ASP A 133 61.53 16.80 47.26
C ASP A 133 62.33 17.49 46.15
N LEU A 134 63.06 18.61 46.51
CA LEU A 134 63.77 19.40 45.51
C LEU A 134 64.84 18.60 44.72
N ASP A 135 65.55 17.70 45.39
CA ASP A 135 66.63 16.92 44.75
C ASP A 135 66.03 15.92 43.76
N THR A 136 64.86 15.30 44.07
CA THR A 136 64.14 14.43 43.17
C THR A 136 63.61 15.21 41.95
N LEU A 137 63.00 16.41 42.18
CA LEU A 137 62.52 17.25 41.09
C LEU A 137 63.62 17.74 40.17
N GLU A 138 64.79 18.19 40.74
CA GLU A 138 65.94 18.65 39.90
C GLU A 138 66.52 17.49 39.09
N ALA A 139 66.65 16.31 39.65
CA ALA A 139 67.12 15.11 38.94
C ALA A 139 66.14 14.70 37.81
N GLU A 140 64.84 14.76 38.07
CA GLU A 140 63.83 14.47 37.05
C GLU A 140 63.82 15.50 35.94
N LEU A 141 63.94 16.80 36.26
CA LEU A 141 64.05 17.87 35.29
C LEU A 141 65.30 17.73 34.39
N GLU A 142 66.44 17.38 34.96
CA GLU A 142 67.67 17.14 34.23
C GLU A 142 67.52 15.95 33.27
N ASP A 143 66.91 14.84 33.77
CA ASP A 143 66.65 13.65 32.96
C ASP A 143 65.66 13.95 31.82
N ILE A 144 64.55 14.72 32.11
CA ILE A 144 63.59 15.17 31.05
C ILE A 144 64.34 16.02 30.00
N LYS A 145 65.17 16.93 30.43
CA LYS A 145 65.93 17.83 29.52
C LYS A 145 66.98 17.07 28.66
N GLU A 146 67.70 16.13 29.25
CA GLU A 146 68.76 15.39 28.55
C GLU A 146 68.20 14.26 27.66
N ASN A 147 67.22 13.51 28.15
CA ASN A 147 66.71 12.33 27.47
C ASN A 147 65.38 12.57 26.75
N GLY A 148 64.70 13.70 27.01
CA GLY A 148 63.36 14.03 26.46
C GLY A 148 62.26 13.18 27.02
N ARG A 149 61.03 13.64 26.81
CA ARG A 149 59.80 12.86 27.00
C ARG A 149 58.90 13.09 25.80
N THR A 150 58.54 12.00 25.08
CA THR A 150 57.74 12.09 23.87
C THR A 150 56.40 11.36 24.10
N TYR A 151 55.32 12.05 23.81
CA TYR A 151 53.94 11.53 23.88
C TYR A 151 53.30 11.54 22.51
N GLY A 152 52.56 10.49 22.18
CA GLY A 152 51.66 10.47 21.02
C GLY A 152 50.26 10.93 21.42
N ILE A 153 49.52 11.45 20.48
CA ILE A 153 48.07 11.65 20.63
C ILE A 153 47.33 10.61 19.80
N GLU A 154 46.20 10.17 20.29
CA GLU A 154 45.28 9.27 19.59
C GLU A 154 43.95 9.95 19.38
N TYR A 155 43.10 9.38 18.49
CA TYR A 155 41.74 9.83 18.32
C TYR A 155 40.75 8.65 18.37
N THR A 156 39.50 8.94 18.74
CA THR A 156 38.36 8.07 18.52
C THR A 156 37.44 8.71 17.50
N VAL A 157 36.78 7.88 16.72
CA VAL A 157 35.82 8.32 15.68
C VAL A 157 34.58 7.44 15.74
N VAL A 158 33.43 8.07 15.86
CA VAL A 158 32.13 7.38 15.94
C VAL A 158 31.18 8.07 14.96
N PRO A 159 30.51 7.31 14.07
CA PRO A 159 29.48 7.87 13.20
C PRO A 159 28.34 8.49 14.00
N ASN A 160 27.88 9.65 13.57
CA ASN A 160 26.78 10.38 14.21
C ASN A 160 25.52 10.40 13.34
N ALA A 161 24.46 11.10 13.79
CA ALA A 161 23.17 11.18 13.10
C ALA A 161 23.23 11.80 11.69
N ASN A 162 24.28 12.59 11.38
CA ASN A 162 24.44 13.17 10.05
C ASN A 162 24.76 12.08 9.00
N LEU A 163 25.45 11.00 9.40
CA LEU A 163 25.68 9.87 8.50
C LEU A 163 24.34 9.24 8.08
N ASP A 164 23.46 8.96 9.05
CA ASP A 164 22.15 8.36 8.78
C ASP A 164 21.32 9.28 7.88
N ALA A 165 21.31 10.58 8.14
CA ALA A 165 20.63 11.58 7.32
C ALA A 165 21.19 11.65 5.89
N LEU A 166 22.51 11.62 5.74
CA LEU A 166 23.16 11.66 4.43
C LEU A 166 22.82 10.43 3.60
N VAL A 167 22.95 9.22 4.18
CA VAL A 167 22.67 7.96 3.45
C VAL A 167 21.21 7.89 3.05
N ASN A 168 20.28 8.31 3.92
CA ASN A 168 18.85 8.42 3.57
C ASN A 168 18.63 9.42 2.42
N SER A 169 19.26 10.58 2.45
CA SER A 169 19.16 11.58 1.37
C SER A 169 19.71 11.08 0.04
N ILE A 170 20.75 10.25 0.06
CA ILE A 170 21.26 9.57 -1.13
C ILE A 170 20.22 8.57 -1.64
N ALA A 171 19.67 7.74 -0.75
CA ALA A 171 18.64 6.77 -1.10
C ALA A 171 17.41 7.42 -1.74
N GLU A 172 16.91 8.52 -1.20
CA GLU A 172 15.79 9.29 -1.78
C GLU A 172 16.05 9.76 -3.23
N LYS A 173 17.31 10.02 -3.58
CA LYS A 173 17.70 10.49 -4.91
C LYS A 173 17.88 9.37 -5.92
N VAL A 174 18.35 8.20 -5.49
CA VAL A 174 18.77 7.11 -6.39
C VAL A 174 17.80 5.93 -6.42
N ASN A 175 16.94 5.79 -5.40
CA ASN A 175 15.97 4.72 -5.35
C ASN A 175 14.84 4.97 -6.34
N ILE A 176 14.43 3.91 -7.01
CA ILE A 176 13.26 3.87 -7.90
C ILE A 176 12.21 2.98 -7.24
N ALA A 177 11.05 3.55 -6.95
CA ALA A 177 9.95 2.78 -6.40
C ALA A 177 9.45 1.73 -7.40
N PRO A 178 9.01 0.56 -6.96
CA PRO A 178 8.31 -0.39 -7.82
C PRO A 178 6.96 0.19 -8.28
N THR A 179 6.49 -0.27 -9.42
CA THR A 179 5.11 -0.04 -9.85
C THR A 179 4.33 -1.33 -9.71
N ASP A 180 3.13 -1.25 -9.16
CA ASP A 180 2.26 -2.41 -9.01
C ASP A 180 1.62 -2.83 -10.32
N ALA A 181 1.27 -4.11 -10.43
CA ALA A 181 0.46 -4.61 -11.53
C ALA A 181 -0.93 -3.98 -11.50
N THR A 182 -1.49 -3.77 -12.68
CA THR A 182 -2.82 -3.20 -12.87
C THR A 182 -3.61 -4.00 -13.90
N PHE A 183 -4.89 -3.72 -14.02
CA PHE A 183 -5.70 -4.24 -15.12
C PHE A 183 -6.73 -3.21 -15.61
N THR A 184 -7.20 -3.41 -16.83
CA THR A 184 -8.32 -2.67 -17.40
C THR A 184 -9.36 -3.65 -17.95
N VAL A 185 -10.62 -3.23 -18.00
CA VAL A 185 -11.68 -4.00 -18.65
C VAL A 185 -11.45 -3.98 -20.15
N LYS A 186 -11.40 -5.17 -20.78
CA LYS A 186 -11.37 -5.29 -22.24
C LYS A 186 -12.64 -4.71 -22.82
N GLN A 187 -12.48 -3.66 -23.60
CA GLN A 187 -13.60 -3.05 -24.32
C GLN A 187 -13.94 -3.90 -25.55
N LEU A 188 -15.23 -4.05 -25.80
CA LEU A 188 -15.67 -4.59 -27.07
C LEU A 188 -15.49 -3.52 -28.15
N ALA A 189 -14.98 -3.94 -29.31
CA ALA A 189 -15.16 -3.16 -30.52
C ALA A 189 -16.66 -3.23 -30.88
N VAL A 190 -17.47 -2.39 -30.25
CA VAL A 190 -18.91 -2.34 -30.50
C VAL A 190 -19.13 -1.70 -31.85
N ASN A 191 -19.57 -2.48 -32.83
CA ASN A 191 -20.31 -1.91 -33.93
C ASN A 191 -21.79 -1.84 -33.51
N PRO A 192 -22.33 -0.66 -33.20
CA PRO A 192 -23.70 -0.53 -32.74
C PRO A 192 -24.72 -1.00 -33.79
N ASP A 193 -24.35 -1.06 -35.06
CA ASP A 193 -25.22 -1.48 -36.14
C ASP A 193 -25.30 -3.01 -36.33
N ASN A 194 -24.30 -3.75 -35.87
CA ASN A 194 -24.17 -5.19 -36.09
C ASN A 194 -24.32 -6.01 -34.80
N GLY A 195 -24.57 -5.38 -33.67
CA GLY A 195 -24.80 -6.06 -32.39
C GLY A 195 -23.67 -7.00 -31.98
N VAL A 196 -22.52 -6.47 -31.60
CA VAL A 196 -21.32 -7.25 -31.34
C VAL A 196 -21.23 -7.68 -29.90
N SER A 197 -22.13 -8.52 -29.45
CA SER A 197 -21.89 -9.35 -28.25
C SER A 197 -22.01 -10.86 -28.53
N ASP A 198 -21.80 -11.23 -29.79
CA ASP A 198 -21.68 -12.66 -30.14
C ASP A 198 -20.30 -13.17 -29.68
N ALA A 199 -20.27 -14.27 -28.94
CA ALA A 199 -19.06 -14.92 -28.42
C ALA A 199 -17.98 -15.13 -29.50
N ARG A 200 -18.38 -15.40 -30.75
CA ARG A 200 -17.48 -15.55 -31.89
C ARG A 200 -16.76 -14.26 -32.27
N ASN A 201 -17.39 -13.10 -32.04
CA ASN A 201 -16.83 -11.78 -32.33
C ASN A 201 -16.01 -11.24 -31.16
N LEU A 202 -16.10 -11.83 -29.99
CA LEU A 202 -15.31 -11.47 -28.80
C LEU A 202 -13.98 -12.21 -28.71
N GLY A 203 -13.66 -13.02 -29.70
CA GLY A 203 -12.49 -13.89 -29.65
C GLY A 203 -12.58 -14.94 -28.52
N LEU A 204 -13.79 -15.16 -28.00
CA LEU A 204 -14.02 -16.20 -27.00
C LEU A 204 -13.85 -17.56 -27.67
N PRO A 205 -12.90 -18.39 -27.21
CA PRO A 205 -12.75 -19.72 -27.75
C PRO A 205 -14.01 -20.51 -27.41
N VAL A 206 -14.72 -20.91 -28.44
CA VAL A 206 -15.92 -21.76 -28.36
C VAL A 206 -15.55 -23.19 -27.93
N ASP A 207 -14.27 -23.51 -27.96
CA ASP A 207 -13.69 -24.84 -27.76
C ASP A 207 -13.11 -25.12 -26.37
N GLY A 208 -13.23 -24.18 -25.45
CA GLY A 208 -12.71 -24.33 -24.08
C GLY A 208 -11.17 -24.24 -23.98
N SER A 209 -10.48 -23.71 -25.00
CA SER A 209 -9.02 -23.59 -25.02
C SER A 209 -8.44 -22.54 -24.06
N VAL A 210 -9.26 -21.68 -23.45
CA VAL A 210 -8.82 -20.70 -22.45
C VAL A 210 -8.97 -21.28 -21.06
N THR A 211 -7.86 -21.37 -20.36
CA THR A 211 -7.80 -21.90 -19.00
C THR A 211 -8.20 -20.89 -17.94
N ASP A 212 -8.08 -19.58 -18.23
CA ASP A 212 -8.45 -18.51 -17.32
C ASP A 212 -9.34 -17.46 -18.03
N LEU A 213 -10.65 -17.49 -17.74
CA LEU A 213 -11.63 -16.59 -18.33
C LEU A 213 -11.35 -15.11 -18.01
N ARG A 214 -10.59 -14.80 -16.96
CA ARG A 214 -10.19 -13.42 -16.63
C ARG A 214 -9.36 -12.81 -17.75
N ASP A 215 -8.48 -13.56 -18.38
CA ASP A 215 -7.66 -13.08 -19.50
C ASP A 215 -8.49 -12.73 -20.75
N MET A 216 -9.75 -13.18 -20.79
CA MET A 216 -10.71 -12.82 -21.83
C MET A 216 -11.49 -11.54 -21.51
N ARG A 217 -11.55 -11.13 -20.25
CA ARG A 217 -12.33 -9.98 -19.75
C ARG A 217 -11.47 -8.78 -19.40
N PHE A 218 -10.21 -9.02 -19.06
CA PHE A 218 -9.30 -8.01 -18.54
C PHE A 218 -7.97 -8.04 -19.28
N ASP A 219 -7.41 -6.86 -19.51
CA ASP A 219 -6.03 -6.67 -19.95
C ASP A 219 -5.19 -6.38 -18.71
N PHE A 220 -4.36 -7.34 -18.32
CA PHE A 220 -3.44 -7.22 -17.20
C PHE A 220 -2.11 -6.61 -17.67
N VAL A 221 -1.59 -5.67 -16.86
CA VAL A 221 -0.28 -5.05 -17.06
C VAL A 221 0.59 -5.44 -15.89
N GLU A 222 1.75 -6.07 -16.17
CA GLU A 222 2.69 -6.49 -15.14
C GLU A 222 3.30 -5.29 -14.42
N GLY A 223 3.49 -5.41 -13.12
CA GLY A 223 4.25 -4.44 -12.34
C GLY A 223 5.73 -4.48 -12.69
N THR A 224 6.43 -3.38 -12.48
CA THR A 224 7.88 -3.33 -12.66
C THR A 224 8.57 -3.27 -11.31
N PRO A 225 9.61 -4.08 -11.08
CA PRO A 225 10.37 -3.98 -9.85
C PRO A 225 11.06 -2.62 -9.75
N GLY A 226 11.09 -2.07 -8.56
CA GLY A 226 11.92 -0.96 -8.19
C GLY A 226 13.36 -1.40 -7.92
N ARG A 227 14.23 -0.43 -7.64
CA ARG A 227 15.59 -0.67 -7.15
C ARG A 227 15.94 0.33 -6.06
N GLY A 228 16.74 -0.07 -5.12
CA GLY A 228 17.20 0.82 -4.06
C GLY A 228 18.41 0.31 -3.36
N ILE A 229 19.13 1.21 -2.67
CA ILE A 229 20.19 0.81 -1.74
C ILE A 229 19.56 0.35 -0.43
N ASP A 230 20.15 -0.67 0.16
CA ASP A 230 19.83 -1.10 1.52
C ASP A 230 20.47 -0.13 2.51
N VAL A 231 19.72 0.89 2.95
CA VAL A 231 20.21 1.95 3.85
C VAL A 231 20.75 1.39 5.17
N PRO A 232 20.07 0.48 5.88
CA PRO A 232 20.63 -0.15 7.07
C PRO A 232 21.97 -0.85 6.83
N ALA A 233 22.08 -1.64 5.76
CA ALA A 233 23.31 -2.34 5.43
C ALA A 233 24.44 -1.38 5.02
N ALA A 234 24.13 -0.30 4.30
CA ALA A 234 25.10 0.73 3.93
C ALA A 234 25.64 1.44 5.17
N ILE A 235 24.78 1.86 6.09
CA ILE A 235 25.16 2.50 7.36
C ILE A 235 26.00 1.53 8.20
N GLN A 236 25.61 0.27 8.31
CA GLN A 236 26.37 -0.73 9.06
C GLN A 236 27.76 -0.94 8.46
N THR A 237 27.87 -1.02 7.13
CA THR A 237 29.17 -1.14 6.43
C THR A 237 30.09 0.03 6.76
N ILE A 238 29.58 1.27 6.78
CA ILE A 238 30.35 2.46 7.13
C ILE A 238 30.76 2.40 8.61
N LYS A 239 29.89 2.01 9.52
CA LYS A 239 30.18 1.84 10.95
C LYS A 239 31.31 0.81 11.19
N ASP A 240 31.22 -0.34 10.55
CA ASP A 240 32.22 -1.41 10.67
C ASP A 240 33.60 -0.96 10.13
N ARG A 241 33.61 -0.31 8.97
CA ARG A 241 34.84 0.21 8.38
C ARG A 241 35.44 1.38 9.19
N THR A 242 34.60 2.22 9.79
CA THR A 242 35.02 3.27 10.72
C THR A 242 35.72 2.66 11.94
N THR A 243 35.12 1.64 12.55
CA THR A 243 35.72 0.92 13.68
C THR A 243 37.07 0.29 13.32
N ALA A 244 37.16 -0.26 12.10
CA ALA A 244 38.39 -0.85 11.58
C ALA A 244 39.40 0.21 11.05
N ARG A 245 39.06 1.51 11.07
CA ARG A 245 39.82 2.62 10.49
C ARG A 245 40.15 2.42 8.98
N GLN A 246 39.20 1.79 8.24
CA GLN A 246 39.34 1.50 6.81
C GLN A 246 38.53 2.51 5.99
N PHE A 247 38.99 3.76 6.01
CA PHE A 247 38.36 4.84 5.24
C PHE A 247 38.58 4.69 3.73
N GLY A 248 37.92 5.54 2.92
CA GLY A 248 38.05 5.57 1.48
C GLY A 248 36.75 5.15 0.75
N GLN A 249 36.88 4.54 -0.43
CA GLN A 249 35.72 4.23 -1.29
C GLN A 249 34.92 3.05 -0.78
N VAL A 250 33.59 3.21 -0.80
CA VAL A 250 32.58 2.15 -0.57
C VAL A 250 31.64 2.15 -1.75
N GLU A 251 31.50 1.03 -2.43
CA GLU A 251 30.52 0.84 -3.49
C GLU A 251 29.21 0.28 -2.88
N LEU A 252 28.10 0.98 -3.09
CA LEU A 252 26.78 0.56 -2.64
C LEU A 252 26.03 -0.09 -3.81
N GLN A 253 25.64 -1.33 -3.63
CA GLN A 253 24.90 -2.08 -4.64
C GLN A 253 23.39 -1.86 -4.49
N PHE A 254 22.69 -1.83 -5.64
CA PHE A 254 21.23 -1.82 -5.65
C PHE A 254 20.69 -3.22 -5.39
N THR A 255 19.63 -3.26 -4.60
CA THR A 255 18.75 -4.42 -4.48
C THR A 255 17.46 -4.17 -5.24
N GLN A 256 16.85 -5.23 -5.81
CA GLN A 256 15.54 -5.14 -6.41
C GLN A 256 14.47 -5.03 -5.32
N ILE A 257 13.53 -4.11 -5.52
CA ILE A 257 12.34 -3.95 -4.68
C ILE A 257 11.15 -4.50 -5.49
N PRO A 258 10.60 -5.67 -5.14
CA PRO A 258 9.50 -6.25 -5.90
C PRO A 258 8.24 -5.39 -5.79
N PRO A 259 7.35 -5.40 -6.80
CA PRO A 259 6.01 -4.84 -6.68
C PRO A 259 5.25 -5.46 -5.51
N THR A 260 4.41 -4.67 -4.84
CA THR A 260 3.51 -5.17 -3.78
C THR A 260 2.37 -5.98 -4.38
N VAL A 261 1.87 -5.55 -5.55
CA VAL A 261 0.79 -6.23 -6.27
C VAL A 261 1.34 -6.80 -7.58
N THR A 262 1.17 -8.10 -7.80
CA THR A 262 1.50 -8.83 -9.03
C THR A 262 0.22 -9.21 -9.78
N ILE A 263 0.31 -9.62 -11.04
CA ILE A 263 -0.85 -10.20 -11.77
C ILE A 263 -1.42 -11.40 -11.00
N ALA A 264 -0.58 -12.22 -10.39
CA ALA A 264 -1.04 -13.37 -9.60
C ALA A 264 -1.93 -12.93 -8.44
N THR A 265 -1.48 -11.95 -7.63
CA THR A 265 -2.26 -11.42 -6.51
C THR A 265 -3.53 -10.71 -6.97
N LEU A 266 -3.51 -9.99 -8.11
CA LEU A 266 -4.72 -9.41 -8.70
C LEU A 266 -5.73 -10.50 -9.08
N LYS A 267 -5.27 -11.60 -9.67
CA LYS A 267 -6.14 -12.72 -10.04
C LYS A 267 -6.68 -13.49 -8.84
N GLU A 268 -6.01 -13.49 -7.71
CA GLU A 268 -6.53 -14.04 -6.45
C GLU A 268 -7.68 -13.20 -5.88
N THR A 269 -7.60 -11.89 -6.02
CA THR A 269 -8.61 -10.95 -5.51
C THR A 269 -9.72 -10.63 -6.51
N LEU A 270 -9.58 -11.01 -7.78
CA LEU A 270 -10.54 -10.81 -8.85
C LEU A 270 -11.07 -12.16 -9.34
N ILE A 271 -12.10 -12.70 -8.69
CA ILE A 271 -12.70 -13.99 -9.08
C ILE A 271 -13.95 -13.79 -9.93
N MET A 272 -14.31 -14.79 -10.73
CA MET A 272 -15.66 -14.90 -11.28
C MET A 272 -16.59 -15.37 -10.16
N ARG A 273 -17.37 -14.45 -9.58
CA ARG A 273 -18.30 -14.77 -8.49
C ARG A 273 -19.43 -15.67 -8.96
N ALA A 274 -19.97 -15.40 -10.15
CA ALA A 274 -20.99 -16.25 -10.76
C ALA A 274 -21.07 -16.08 -12.26
N SER A 275 -21.64 -17.09 -12.90
CA SER A 275 -22.15 -17.01 -14.25
C SER A 275 -23.54 -17.67 -14.36
N ALA A 276 -24.34 -17.18 -15.30
CA ALA A 276 -25.60 -17.79 -15.70
C ALA A 276 -25.84 -17.61 -17.19
N TRP A 277 -26.72 -18.45 -17.72
CA TRP A 277 -27.17 -18.34 -19.09
C TRP A 277 -28.64 -18.75 -19.24
N THR A 278 -29.30 -18.26 -20.29
CA THR A 278 -30.64 -18.68 -20.70
C THR A 278 -30.66 -18.94 -22.21
N SER A 279 -31.50 -19.90 -22.66
CA SER A 279 -31.59 -20.27 -24.07
C SER A 279 -32.76 -19.59 -24.79
N PHE A 280 -32.56 -19.18 -26.05
CA PHE A 280 -33.61 -18.59 -26.91
C PHE A 280 -33.93 -19.40 -28.17
N GLY A 281 -33.44 -20.61 -28.26
CA GLY A 281 -33.48 -21.44 -29.48
C GLY A 281 -34.81 -22.14 -29.78
N ARG A 282 -35.94 -21.75 -29.17
CA ARG A 282 -37.23 -22.44 -29.37
C ARG A 282 -38.31 -21.49 -29.87
N GLY A 283 -38.96 -21.90 -30.99
CA GLY A 283 -40.17 -21.23 -31.53
C GLY A 283 -39.90 -19.76 -31.89
N HIS A 284 -40.84 -18.88 -31.49
CA HIS A 284 -40.76 -17.44 -31.75
C HIS A 284 -39.58 -16.72 -31.02
N TYR A 285 -38.90 -17.39 -30.11
CA TYR A 285 -37.75 -16.84 -29.44
C TYR A 285 -36.48 -16.77 -30.32
N ASP A 286 -36.49 -17.39 -31.51
CA ASP A 286 -35.37 -17.44 -32.47
C ASP A 286 -35.52 -16.44 -33.65
N ARG A 287 -36.48 -15.50 -33.57
CA ARG A 287 -36.65 -14.48 -34.60
C ARG A 287 -35.42 -13.54 -34.67
N VAL A 288 -35.02 -13.18 -35.89
CA VAL A 288 -33.81 -12.36 -36.15
C VAL A 288 -33.88 -11.02 -35.43
N GLU A 289 -35.04 -10.34 -35.43
CA GLU A 289 -35.24 -9.05 -34.77
C GLU A 289 -35.09 -9.16 -33.25
N ARG A 290 -35.60 -10.28 -32.69
CA ARG A 290 -35.48 -10.55 -31.26
C ARG A 290 -34.03 -10.83 -30.87
N VAL A 291 -33.33 -11.64 -31.62
CA VAL A 291 -31.89 -11.92 -31.41
C VAL A 291 -31.08 -10.65 -31.53
N PHE A 292 -31.37 -9.79 -32.52
CA PHE A 292 -30.75 -8.48 -32.67
C PHE A 292 -30.91 -7.64 -31.38
N ASN A 293 -32.12 -7.55 -30.83
CA ASN A 293 -32.39 -6.79 -29.60
C ASN A 293 -31.60 -7.37 -28.40
N ILE A 294 -31.53 -8.67 -28.27
CA ILE A 294 -30.76 -9.36 -27.22
C ILE A 294 -29.26 -9.02 -27.33
N VAL A 295 -28.70 -9.13 -28.56
CA VAL A 295 -27.30 -8.83 -28.84
C VAL A 295 -26.99 -7.36 -28.53
N LYS A 296 -27.87 -6.43 -28.95
CA LYS A 296 -27.72 -5.01 -28.63
C LYS A 296 -27.78 -4.74 -27.12
N ALA A 297 -28.72 -5.35 -26.40
CA ALA A 297 -28.85 -5.18 -24.96
C ALA A 297 -27.62 -5.69 -24.20
N THR A 298 -27.12 -6.88 -24.56
CA THR A 298 -25.91 -7.42 -23.95
C THR A 298 -24.67 -6.57 -24.26
N GLY A 299 -24.55 -6.03 -25.48
CA GLY A 299 -23.46 -5.11 -25.84
C GLY A 299 -23.43 -3.84 -24.99
N LEU A 300 -24.61 -3.26 -24.71
CA LEU A 300 -24.72 -2.06 -23.88
C LEU A 300 -24.37 -2.30 -22.40
N MET A 301 -24.53 -3.51 -21.91
CA MET A 301 -24.27 -3.89 -20.52
C MET A 301 -22.86 -4.51 -20.33
N TYR A 302 -22.15 -4.82 -21.43
CA TYR A 302 -20.83 -5.45 -21.37
C TYR A 302 -19.79 -4.54 -20.77
N GLY A 303 -18.99 -5.08 -19.84
CA GLY A 303 -17.88 -4.35 -19.23
C GLY A 303 -18.31 -3.25 -18.27
N TYR A 304 -19.57 -3.29 -17.79
CA TYR A 304 -20.05 -2.32 -16.81
C TYR A 304 -19.34 -2.49 -15.48
N VAL A 305 -18.82 -1.39 -14.93
CA VAL A 305 -18.13 -1.37 -13.63
C VAL A 305 -19.04 -0.70 -12.62
N LEU A 306 -19.30 -1.37 -11.51
CA LEU A 306 -20.15 -0.89 -10.43
C LEU A 306 -19.33 -0.74 -9.16
N GLN A 307 -19.14 0.50 -8.69
CA GLN A 307 -18.41 0.78 -7.47
C GLN A 307 -19.15 0.31 -6.23
N PRO A 308 -18.49 0.10 -5.08
CA PRO A 308 -19.15 -0.23 -3.82
C PRO A 308 -20.29 0.74 -3.49
N GLY A 309 -21.49 0.18 -3.22
CA GLY A 309 -22.70 0.95 -2.90
C GLY A 309 -23.45 1.53 -4.10
N GLU A 310 -22.90 1.46 -5.32
CA GLU A 310 -23.61 1.91 -6.52
C GLU A 310 -24.75 0.96 -6.91
N ILE A 311 -25.76 1.53 -7.57
CA ILE A 311 -26.95 0.80 -8.05
C ILE A 311 -26.87 0.68 -9.57
N PHE A 312 -26.97 -0.54 -10.07
CA PHE A 312 -27.19 -0.84 -11.47
C PHE A 312 -28.69 -0.75 -11.80
N SER A 313 -29.04 -0.12 -12.92
CA SER A 313 -30.40 -0.04 -13.47
C SER A 313 -30.40 -0.51 -14.90
N CYS A 314 -31.14 -1.57 -15.20
CA CYS A 314 -31.28 -2.04 -16.58
C CYS A 314 -31.85 -0.96 -17.51
N ASN A 315 -32.89 -0.24 -17.08
CA ASN A 315 -33.49 0.81 -17.90
C ASN A 315 -32.56 1.98 -18.17
N THR A 316 -31.74 2.37 -17.18
CA THR A 316 -30.76 3.44 -17.34
C THR A 316 -29.69 3.07 -18.36
N VAL A 317 -29.17 1.85 -18.29
CA VAL A 317 -28.11 1.37 -19.20
C VAL A 317 -28.62 1.16 -20.60
N LEU A 318 -29.83 0.60 -20.77
CA LEU A 318 -30.41 0.31 -22.08
C LEU A 318 -31.03 1.51 -22.77
N GLY A 319 -31.44 2.53 -22.00
CA GLY A 319 -32.19 3.67 -22.50
C GLY A 319 -33.58 3.29 -23.03
N ASP A 320 -34.21 4.24 -23.72
CA ASP A 320 -35.53 4.06 -24.32
C ASP A 320 -35.49 3.07 -25.48
N ARG A 321 -36.28 2.03 -25.36
CA ARG A 321 -36.39 1.00 -26.38
C ARG A 321 -37.43 1.41 -27.44
N THR A 322 -36.98 2.21 -28.42
CA THR A 322 -37.79 2.71 -29.55
C THR A 322 -37.12 2.37 -30.87
N LEU A 323 -37.91 2.38 -31.97
CA LEU A 323 -37.39 2.22 -33.34
C LEU A 323 -36.37 3.31 -33.67
N LYS A 324 -36.59 4.55 -33.19
CA LYS A 324 -35.68 5.68 -33.37
C LYS A 324 -34.29 5.41 -32.77
N ASN A 325 -34.26 4.71 -31.65
CA ASN A 325 -33.02 4.31 -30.97
C ASN A 325 -32.44 2.98 -31.50
N GLY A 326 -32.92 2.52 -32.65
CA GLY A 326 -32.40 1.36 -33.37
C GLY A 326 -32.83 0.01 -32.76
N TRP A 327 -33.89 -0.02 -31.95
CA TRP A 327 -34.47 -1.28 -31.49
C TRP A 327 -35.41 -1.84 -32.59
N LYS A 328 -35.55 -3.17 -32.64
CA LYS A 328 -36.42 -3.85 -33.59
C LYS A 328 -37.71 -4.28 -32.93
N GLU A 329 -38.80 -4.32 -33.71
CA GLU A 329 -40.05 -4.91 -33.26
C GLU A 329 -39.93 -6.44 -33.17
N ALA A 330 -40.23 -7.00 -32.04
CA ALA A 330 -40.15 -8.43 -31.78
C ALA A 330 -41.17 -8.81 -30.68
N PRO A 331 -41.53 -10.10 -30.56
CA PRO A 331 -42.52 -10.55 -29.59
C PRO A 331 -42.22 -10.12 -28.15
N ALA A 332 -43.17 -9.45 -27.53
CA ALA A 332 -43.22 -9.09 -26.12
C ALA A 332 -44.52 -9.57 -25.50
N VAL A 333 -44.50 -9.97 -24.22
CA VAL A 333 -45.67 -10.38 -23.46
C VAL A 333 -46.45 -9.14 -23.05
N ILE A 334 -47.74 -9.10 -23.39
CA ILE A 334 -48.67 -8.00 -23.09
C ILE A 334 -49.92 -8.52 -22.36
N GLU A 335 -50.83 -7.60 -21.99
CA GLU A 335 -52.12 -7.89 -21.34
C GLU A 335 -52.02 -8.80 -20.11
N GLY A 336 -51.01 -8.56 -19.25
CA GLY A 336 -50.82 -9.37 -18.03
C GLY A 336 -50.46 -10.83 -18.30
N GLY A 337 -49.96 -11.18 -19.48
CA GLY A 337 -49.58 -12.53 -19.86
C GLY A 337 -50.59 -13.21 -20.79
N ALA A 338 -51.72 -12.57 -21.09
CA ALA A 338 -52.75 -13.16 -21.91
C ALA A 338 -52.46 -13.14 -23.42
N ALA A 339 -51.55 -12.28 -23.88
CA ALA A 339 -51.22 -12.14 -25.29
C ALA A 339 -49.73 -11.79 -25.52
N THR A 340 -49.28 -11.91 -26.78
CA THR A 340 -47.96 -11.43 -27.23
C THR A 340 -48.12 -10.52 -28.43
N GLU A 341 -47.35 -9.43 -28.47
CA GLU A 341 -47.36 -8.48 -29.57
C GLU A 341 -45.91 -8.08 -29.91
N ASP A 342 -45.67 -7.76 -31.19
CA ASP A 342 -44.40 -7.24 -31.59
C ASP A 342 -44.20 -5.80 -31.10
N GLN A 343 -43.20 -5.58 -30.25
CA GLN A 343 -42.86 -4.27 -29.69
C GLN A 343 -41.35 -4.01 -29.84
N PRO A 344 -40.92 -2.71 -29.98
CA PRO A 344 -39.52 -2.38 -29.99
C PRO A 344 -38.82 -2.84 -28.71
N GLY A 345 -37.71 -3.58 -28.86
CA GLY A 345 -36.98 -4.16 -27.73
C GLY A 345 -37.53 -5.50 -27.25
N GLY A 346 -38.45 -6.15 -27.97
CA GLY A 346 -38.86 -7.51 -27.64
C GLY A 346 -37.67 -8.45 -27.54
N GLY A 347 -37.60 -9.22 -26.45
CA GLY A 347 -36.49 -10.11 -26.11
C GLY A 347 -35.55 -9.60 -25.00
N VAL A 348 -35.53 -8.30 -24.70
CA VAL A 348 -34.61 -7.69 -23.72
C VAL A 348 -34.83 -8.22 -22.29
N CYS A 349 -36.06 -8.58 -21.92
CA CYS A 349 -36.33 -9.20 -20.63
C CYS A 349 -35.62 -10.55 -20.41
N GLN A 350 -35.16 -11.20 -21.47
CA GLN A 350 -34.31 -12.39 -21.32
C GLN A 350 -32.91 -12.02 -20.82
N VAL A 351 -32.37 -10.84 -21.24
CA VAL A 351 -31.08 -10.34 -20.76
C VAL A 351 -31.18 -9.96 -19.28
N SER A 352 -32.24 -9.22 -18.87
CA SER A 352 -32.46 -8.86 -17.46
C SER A 352 -32.70 -10.10 -16.58
N THR A 353 -33.38 -11.12 -17.09
CA THR A 353 -33.55 -12.41 -16.40
C THR A 353 -32.22 -13.15 -16.23
N THR A 354 -31.40 -13.23 -17.28
CA THR A 354 -30.08 -13.86 -17.19
C THR A 354 -29.17 -13.12 -16.21
N MET A 355 -29.22 -11.78 -16.22
CA MET A 355 -28.52 -10.97 -15.24
C MET A 355 -29.04 -11.22 -13.82
N TYR A 356 -30.35 -11.30 -13.61
CA TYR A 356 -30.95 -11.58 -12.30
C TYR A 356 -30.44 -12.91 -11.70
N LEU A 357 -30.39 -13.97 -12.51
CA LEU A 357 -29.81 -15.25 -12.08
C LEU A 357 -28.35 -15.10 -11.62
N THR A 358 -27.54 -14.32 -12.38
CA THR A 358 -26.13 -14.10 -12.06
C THR A 358 -25.97 -13.26 -10.81
N VAL A 359 -26.76 -12.20 -10.67
CA VAL A 359 -26.78 -11.30 -9.51
C VAL A 359 -27.12 -12.07 -8.22
N LEU A 360 -28.14 -12.94 -8.25
CA LEU A 360 -28.47 -13.82 -7.12
C LEU A 360 -27.34 -14.77 -6.76
N LYS A 361 -26.70 -15.40 -7.75
CA LYS A 361 -25.57 -16.31 -7.54
C LYS A 361 -24.30 -15.58 -7.10
N SER A 362 -24.19 -14.28 -7.32
CA SER A 362 -23.08 -13.44 -6.90
C SER A 362 -23.24 -12.85 -5.50
N ASP A 363 -24.36 -13.12 -4.81
CA ASP A 363 -24.74 -12.54 -3.51
C ASP A 363 -24.84 -11.00 -3.54
N MET A 364 -25.27 -10.44 -4.68
CA MET A 364 -25.51 -9.01 -4.80
C MET A 364 -26.90 -8.65 -4.25
N LYS A 365 -27.02 -7.44 -3.73
CA LYS A 365 -28.28 -6.96 -3.16
C LYS A 365 -29.27 -6.57 -4.25
N ILE A 366 -30.42 -7.24 -4.30
CA ILE A 366 -31.55 -6.84 -5.15
C ILE A 366 -32.23 -5.61 -4.55
N GLU A 367 -32.30 -4.51 -5.31
CA GLU A 367 -33.02 -3.30 -4.91
C GLU A 367 -34.46 -3.33 -5.38
N TYR A 368 -34.68 -3.71 -6.65
CA TYR A 368 -36.03 -3.88 -7.21
C TYR A 368 -36.05 -4.94 -8.30
N ARG A 369 -36.99 -5.84 -8.21
CA ARG A 369 -37.26 -6.88 -9.22
C ARG A 369 -38.77 -7.13 -9.32
N ARG A 370 -39.28 -7.28 -10.54
CA ARG A 370 -40.64 -7.75 -10.82
C ARG A 370 -40.58 -8.99 -11.72
N ALA A 371 -41.40 -9.99 -11.39
CA ALA A 371 -41.62 -11.15 -12.25
C ALA A 371 -42.50 -10.80 -13.46
N HIS A 372 -42.39 -11.58 -14.52
CA HIS A 372 -43.40 -11.52 -15.59
C HIS A 372 -44.77 -11.90 -15.05
N SER A 373 -45.78 -11.49 -15.76
CA SER A 373 -47.17 -11.88 -15.45
C SER A 373 -47.47 -13.33 -15.79
N GLN A 374 -46.67 -13.96 -16.63
CA GLN A 374 -46.77 -15.34 -17.08
C GLN A 374 -45.43 -16.05 -16.93
N GLN A 375 -45.46 -17.33 -16.57
CA GLN A 375 -44.26 -18.16 -16.51
C GLN A 375 -43.59 -18.26 -17.89
N LEU A 376 -42.27 -18.12 -17.91
CA LEU A 376 -41.46 -18.19 -19.14
C LEU A 376 -40.82 -19.56 -19.30
N SER A 377 -40.63 -20.00 -20.54
CA SER A 377 -40.09 -21.32 -20.86
C SER A 377 -38.55 -21.42 -20.84
N TYR A 378 -37.85 -20.30 -20.72
CA TYR A 378 -36.39 -20.27 -20.75
C TYR A 378 -35.73 -20.14 -19.37
N VAL A 379 -36.54 -20.08 -18.31
CA VAL A 379 -36.10 -19.98 -16.92
C VAL A 379 -37.08 -20.68 -16.00
N ASP A 380 -36.61 -21.21 -14.88
CA ASP A 380 -37.47 -21.80 -13.86
C ASP A 380 -38.39 -20.76 -13.23
N GLY A 381 -39.60 -21.19 -12.84
CA GLY A 381 -40.59 -20.28 -12.28
C GLY A 381 -40.09 -19.52 -11.05
N GLY A 382 -40.39 -18.24 -10.96
CA GLY A 382 -39.95 -17.38 -9.85
C GLY A 382 -38.51 -16.86 -9.95
N LEU A 383 -37.73 -17.23 -10.98
CA LEU A 383 -36.37 -16.82 -11.20
C LEU A 383 -36.17 -15.90 -12.41
N ASP A 384 -37.23 -15.21 -12.84
CA ASP A 384 -37.24 -14.24 -13.92
C ASP A 384 -37.28 -12.79 -13.42
N ALA A 385 -36.86 -11.85 -14.26
CA ALA A 385 -36.95 -10.42 -14.02
C ALA A 385 -37.39 -9.68 -15.28
N THR A 386 -38.58 -9.07 -15.25
CA THR A 386 -39.12 -8.28 -16.36
C THR A 386 -38.72 -6.82 -16.26
N ILE A 387 -38.53 -6.18 -17.41
CA ILE A 387 -38.27 -4.72 -17.51
C ILE A 387 -39.17 -4.12 -18.58
N ASN A 388 -39.64 -2.89 -18.36
CA ASN A 388 -40.36 -2.11 -19.33
C ASN A 388 -39.95 -0.63 -19.22
N THR A 389 -39.71 0.02 -20.35
CA THR A 389 -39.27 1.42 -20.40
C THR A 389 -40.17 2.33 -19.58
N GLY A 390 -39.58 3.03 -18.61
CA GLY A 390 -40.24 4.04 -17.79
C GLY A 390 -41.22 3.52 -16.72
N THR A 391 -41.48 2.21 -16.62
CA THR A 391 -42.50 1.66 -15.70
C THR A 391 -42.02 0.52 -14.81
N ILE A 392 -41.21 -0.41 -15.32
CA ILE A 392 -40.70 -1.57 -14.58
C ILE A 392 -39.19 -1.67 -14.86
N ASP A 393 -38.42 -1.73 -13.81
CA ASP A 393 -36.96 -1.90 -13.91
C ASP A 393 -36.49 -3.18 -13.21
N PHE A 394 -35.27 -3.56 -13.46
CA PHE A 394 -34.51 -4.47 -12.62
C PHE A 394 -33.28 -3.72 -12.12
N THR A 395 -33.22 -3.51 -10.79
CA THR A 395 -32.13 -2.79 -10.13
C THR A 395 -31.51 -3.62 -9.02
N TRP A 396 -30.20 -3.53 -8.88
CA TRP A 396 -29.42 -4.20 -7.86
C TRP A 396 -28.19 -3.37 -7.52
N SER A 397 -27.60 -3.57 -6.35
CA SER A 397 -26.45 -2.79 -5.89
C SER A 397 -25.25 -3.68 -5.59
N ASN A 398 -24.07 -3.09 -5.76
CA ASN A 398 -22.83 -3.68 -5.29
C ASN A 398 -22.73 -3.50 -3.76
N ASN A 399 -22.98 -4.57 -3.03
CA ASN A 399 -22.89 -4.64 -1.57
C ASN A 399 -21.53 -5.16 -1.08
N THR A 400 -20.51 -5.22 -1.96
CA THR A 400 -19.15 -5.64 -1.64
C THR A 400 -18.25 -4.44 -1.32
N THR A 401 -17.00 -4.69 -0.94
CA THR A 401 -16.02 -3.63 -0.60
C THR A 401 -15.16 -3.21 -1.80
N ALA A 402 -15.23 -3.94 -2.91
CA ALA A 402 -14.46 -3.72 -4.13
C ALA A 402 -15.39 -3.51 -5.35
N PRO A 403 -14.87 -2.97 -6.47
CA PRO A 403 -15.64 -2.86 -7.70
C PRO A 403 -16.10 -4.22 -8.22
N ILE A 404 -17.31 -4.25 -8.81
CA ILE A 404 -17.89 -5.40 -9.51
C ILE A 404 -17.84 -5.13 -11.01
N TYR A 405 -17.52 -6.14 -11.79
CA TYR A 405 -17.40 -6.10 -13.24
C TYR A 405 -18.42 -7.04 -13.86
N VAL A 406 -19.28 -6.51 -14.73
CA VAL A 406 -20.39 -7.22 -15.36
C VAL A 406 -20.08 -7.47 -16.83
N PHE A 407 -20.16 -8.72 -17.27
CA PHE A 407 -19.99 -9.08 -18.68
C PHE A 407 -21.22 -9.85 -19.17
N THR A 408 -21.82 -9.35 -20.22
CA THR A 408 -22.98 -9.95 -20.86
C THR A 408 -22.71 -10.15 -22.34
N TRP A 409 -23.02 -11.32 -22.88
CA TRP A 409 -22.85 -11.62 -24.30
C TRP A 409 -23.84 -12.68 -24.79
N VAL A 410 -23.87 -12.88 -26.10
CA VAL A 410 -24.72 -13.87 -26.76
C VAL A 410 -23.83 -14.84 -27.53
N ASP A 411 -24.12 -16.13 -27.40
CA ASP A 411 -23.67 -17.15 -28.34
C ASP A 411 -24.83 -17.48 -29.26
N THR A 412 -24.82 -16.94 -30.50
CA THR A 412 -25.87 -17.16 -31.48
C THR A 412 -25.85 -18.58 -32.04
N SER A 413 -24.73 -19.30 -31.98
CA SER A 413 -24.60 -20.69 -32.39
C SER A 413 -25.24 -21.63 -31.37
N ALA A 414 -24.91 -21.44 -30.09
CA ALA A 414 -25.51 -22.16 -28.97
C ALA A 414 -26.92 -21.64 -28.61
N LYS A 415 -27.35 -20.50 -29.20
CA LYS A 415 -28.60 -19.79 -28.91
C LYS A 415 -28.76 -19.51 -27.41
N ARG A 416 -27.72 -18.93 -26.80
CA ARG A 416 -27.68 -18.62 -25.36
C ARG A 416 -27.29 -17.18 -25.11
N VAL A 417 -27.91 -16.58 -24.09
CA VAL A 417 -27.54 -15.33 -23.47
C VAL A 417 -26.76 -15.65 -22.20
N TYR A 418 -25.61 -15.03 -22.02
CA TYR A 418 -24.73 -15.21 -20.87
C TYR A 418 -24.60 -13.91 -20.07
N CYS A 419 -24.40 -14.08 -18.78
CA CYS A 419 -23.97 -13.01 -17.87
C CYS A 419 -22.94 -13.56 -16.89
N GLU A 420 -21.86 -12.82 -16.67
CA GLU A 420 -20.82 -13.11 -15.67
C GLU A 420 -20.63 -11.89 -14.78
N ILE A 421 -20.35 -12.12 -13.50
CA ILE A 421 -19.98 -11.09 -12.55
C ILE A 421 -18.64 -11.48 -11.92
N TYR A 422 -17.67 -10.54 -12.01
CA TYR A 422 -16.36 -10.63 -11.38
C TYR A 422 -16.25 -9.61 -10.26
N GLY A 423 -15.48 -9.92 -9.23
CA GLY A 423 -15.22 -9.07 -8.08
C GLY A 423 -14.39 -9.78 -7.02
N GLU A 424 -14.35 -9.21 -5.83
CA GLU A 424 -13.66 -9.81 -4.69
C GLU A 424 -14.21 -11.21 -4.34
N PRO A 425 -13.41 -12.09 -3.75
CA PRO A 425 -13.86 -13.42 -3.32
C PRO A 425 -15.07 -13.36 -2.39
N PHE A 426 -15.84 -14.45 -2.35
CA PHE A 426 -16.82 -14.64 -1.32
C PHE A 426 -16.18 -14.70 0.07
N PRO A 427 -16.91 -14.38 1.16
CA PRO A 427 -16.41 -14.63 2.50
C PRO A 427 -16.16 -16.13 2.72
N ASP A 428 -15.27 -16.47 3.65
CA ASP A 428 -14.86 -17.86 3.91
C ASP A 428 -16.00 -18.82 4.28
N THR A 429 -17.17 -18.29 4.56
CA THR A 429 -18.33 -19.08 4.98
C THR A 429 -18.97 -19.88 3.85
N PHE A 430 -18.82 -19.45 2.58
CA PHE A 430 -19.33 -20.15 1.39
C PHE A 430 -18.49 -19.79 0.16
N ASP A 431 -18.61 -20.57 -0.90
CA ASP A 431 -17.88 -20.36 -2.16
C ASP A 431 -18.78 -20.38 -3.41
N SER A 432 -20.04 -20.77 -3.24
CA SER A 432 -21.01 -20.82 -4.35
C SER A 432 -22.45 -20.70 -3.86
N ILE A 433 -23.32 -20.27 -4.77
CA ILE A 433 -24.76 -20.17 -4.51
C ILE A 433 -25.51 -20.88 -5.65
N GLU A 434 -26.30 -21.86 -5.29
CA GLU A 434 -27.26 -22.51 -6.19
C GLU A 434 -28.65 -21.90 -6.00
N LEU A 435 -29.42 -21.86 -7.10
CA LEU A 435 -30.79 -21.39 -7.06
C LEU A 435 -31.74 -22.58 -7.20
N LYS A 436 -32.70 -22.64 -6.29
CA LYS A 436 -33.78 -23.65 -6.32
C LYS A 436 -35.12 -22.97 -6.53
N SER A 437 -35.96 -23.55 -7.38
CA SER A 437 -37.34 -23.14 -7.60
C SER A 437 -38.25 -24.32 -7.35
N GLU A 438 -39.30 -24.13 -6.55
CA GLU A 438 -40.27 -25.17 -6.21
C GLU A 438 -41.68 -24.66 -6.51
N LEU A 439 -42.43 -25.43 -7.26
CA LEU A 439 -43.86 -25.20 -7.47
C LEU A 439 -44.61 -25.51 -6.16
N VAL A 440 -45.23 -24.50 -5.58
CA VAL A 440 -45.97 -24.65 -4.30
C VAL A 440 -47.49 -24.68 -4.47
N GLU A 441 -47.99 -24.11 -5.59
CA GLU A 441 -49.44 -24.09 -5.84
C GLU A 441 -49.74 -24.01 -7.35
N THR A 442 -50.78 -24.70 -7.81
CA THR A 442 -51.31 -24.59 -9.15
C THR A 442 -52.65 -23.87 -9.09
N LEU A 443 -52.82 -22.81 -9.89
CA LEU A 443 -54.03 -21.99 -9.93
C LEU A 443 -54.84 -22.37 -11.19
N GLU A 444 -55.87 -23.16 -11.01
CA GLU A 444 -56.68 -23.59 -12.13
C GLU A 444 -57.50 -22.43 -12.70
N PRO A 445 -57.64 -22.35 -14.04
CA PRO A 445 -58.43 -21.31 -14.68
C PRO A 445 -59.89 -21.40 -14.26
N THR A 446 -60.54 -20.25 -14.08
CA THR A 446 -61.97 -20.18 -13.86
C THR A 446 -62.73 -20.50 -15.15
N ALA A 447 -64.07 -20.59 -15.05
CA ALA A 447 -64.93 -20.83 -16.20
C ALA A 447 -64.67 -19.82 -17.34
N THR A 448 -64.93 -20.27 -18.58
CA THR A 448 -64.84 -19.43 -19.78
C THR A 448 -65.65 -18.15 -19.64
N VAL A 449 -65.03 -17.02 -19.96
CA VAL A 449 -65.64 -15.68 -19.95
C VAL A 449 -66.15 -15.36 -21.37
N PHE A 450 -67.43 -15.14 -21.50
CA PHE A 450 -68.02 -14.70 -22.75
C PHE A 450 -68.20 -13.18 -22.74
N ASN A 451 -67.64 -12.52 -23.77
CA ASN A 451 -67.75 -11.08 -23.98
C ASN A 451 -68.58 -10.82 -25.23
N VAL A 452 -69.48 -9.84 -25.17
CA VAL A 452 -70.27 -9.46 -26.35
C VAL A 452 -69.42 -8.53 -27.25
N ASP A 453 -69.28 -8.92 -28.52
CA ASP A 453 -68.79 -8.04 -29.59
C ASP A 453 -69.98 -7.68 -30.48
N SER A 454 -70.39 -6.42 -30.41
CA SER A 454 -71.60 -5.92 -31.14
C SER A 454 -71.45 -5.97 -32.67
N ARG A 455 -70.28 -6.26 -33.18
CA ARG A 455 -70.02 -6.44 -34.61
C ARG A 455 -70.26 -7.85 -35.10
N LEU A 456 -70.33 -8.82 -34.18
CA LEU A 456 -70.63 -10.19 -34.51
C LEU A 456 -72.13 -10.37 -34.65
N VAL A 457 -72.57 -11.23 -35.59
CA VAL A 457 -73.90 -11.70 -35.79
C VAL A 457 -73.96 -13.23 -35.59
N GLU A 458 -75.05 -13.77 -35.11
CA GLU A 458 -75.23 -15.18 -34.99
C GLU A 458 -74.95 -15.92 -36.31
N PRO A 459 -74.24 -17.02 -36.32
CA PRO A 459 -73.64 -17.82 -35.21
C PRO A 459 -72.18 -17.58 -35.01
N PHE A 460 -71.64 -16.40 -35.40
CA PHE A 460 -70.22 -16.12 -35.40
C PHE A 460 -69.65 -15.78 -34.00
N TRP A 461 -68.51 -16.35 -33.70
CA TRP A 461 -67.72 -16.13 -32.46
C TRP A 461 -66.25 -16.12 -32.78
N TRP A 462 -65.42 -15.59 -31.86
CA TRP A 462 -63.96 -15.73 -31.94
C TRP A 462 -63.35 -15.86 -30.55
N LYS A 463 -62.21 -16.58 -30.48
CA LYS A 463 -61.47 -16.77 -29.26
C LYS A 463 -60.39 -15.72 -29.10
N ASN A 464 -60.42 -14.99 -27.98
CA ASN A 464 -59.36 -14.01 -27.65
C ASN A 464 -58.11 -14.70 -27.07
N ASN A 465 -58.32 -15.56 -26.10
CA ASN A 465 -57.27 -16.37 -25.50
C ASN A 465 -57.81 -17.73 -25.02
N SER A 466 -56.93 -18.73 -25.01
CA SER A 466 -57.18 -19.98 -24.33
C SER A 466 -57.00 -19.82 -22.82
N ALA A 467 -57.58 -20.73 -22.04
CA ALA A 467 -57.33 -20.80 -20.60
C ALA A 467 -55.84 -21.03 -20.33
N ILE A 468 -55.28 -20.32 -19.36
CA ILE A 468 -53.90 -20.44 -18.92
C ILE A 468 -53.90 -20.78 -17.44
N THR A 469 -53.31 -21.92 -17.07
CA THR A 469 -53.11 -22.31 -15.68
C THR A 469 -52.06 -21.42 -15.04
N GLY A 470 -52.35 -20.89 -13.87
CA GLY A 470 -51.41 -20.12 -13.08
C GLY A 470 -50.57 -20.98 -12.14
N HIS A 471 -49.50 -20.45 -11.66
CA HIS A 471 -48.57 -21.17 -10.78
C HIS A 471 -47.97 -20.24 -9.71
N VAL A 472 -47.75 -20.82 -8.53
CA VAL A 472 -47.02 -20.13 -7.45
C VAL A 472 -45.73 -20.88 -7.18
N TYR A 473 -44.60 -20.16 -7.26
CA TYR A 473 -43.27 -20.71 -7.00
C TYR A 473 -42.63 -20.09 -5.77
N GLN A 474 -41.92 -20.91 -4.99
CA GLN A 474 -40.99 -20.46 -3.97
C GLN A 474 -39.57 -20.62 -4.49
N SER A 475 -38.82 -19.51 -4.57
CA SER A 475 -37.41 -19.52 -4.94
C SER A 475 -36.53 -19.40 -3.72
N THR A 476 -35.41 -20.15 -3.70
CA THR A 476 -34.48 -20.23 -2.56
C THR A 476 -33.04 -20.18 -3.09
N ALA A 477 -32.18 -19.40 -2.43
CA ALA A 477 -30.75 -19.41 -2.62
C ALA A 477 -30.12 -20.40 -1.64
N ILE A 478 -29.31 -21.32 -2.15
CA ILE A 478 -28.62 -22.36 -1.39
C ILE A 478 -27.13 -22.04 -1.40
N TYR A 479 -26.63 -21.59 -0.26
CA TYR A 479 -25.22 -21.26 -0.08
C TYR A 479 -24.43 -22.52 0.22
N LYS A 480 -23.32 -22.73 -0.48
CA LYS A 480 -22.49 -23.93 -0.36
C LYS A 480 -21.04 -23.60 -0.05
N LYS A 481 -20.39 -24.49 0.70
CA LYS A 481 -18.95 -24.58 0.87
C LYS A 481 -18.50 -25.94 0.33
N GLY A 482 -17.87 -25.93 -0.83
CA GLY A 482 -17.74 -27.16 -1.62
C GLY A 482 -19.10 -27.78 -1.90
N ASP A 483 -19.25 -29.08 -1.62
CA ASP A 483 -20.52 -29.81 -1.79
C ASP A 483 -21.50 -29.64 -0.60
N THR A 484 -21.09 -28.97 0.47
CA THR A 484 -21.91 -28.85 1.68
C THR A 484 -22.79 -27.62 1.66
N THR A 485 -24.10 -27.78 1.86
CA THR A 485 -25.02 -26.67 2.07
C THR A 485 -24.79 -26.09 3.47
N VAL A 486 -24.41 -24.81 3.53
CA VAL A 486 -24.17 -24.09 4.79
C VAL A 486 -25.33 -23.21 5.20
N GLU A 487 -26.10 -22.70 4.22
CA GLU A 487 -27.26 -21.86 4.48
C GLU A 487 -28.27 -21.95 3.35
N GLN A 488 -29.55 -21.70 3.66
CA GLN A 488 -30.63 -21.54 2.67
C GLN A 488 -31.39 -20.27 2.99
N ARG A 489 -31.52 -19.37 2.01
CA ARG A 489 -32.27 -18.11 2.15
C ARG A 489 -33.43 -18.09 1.15
N PRO A 490 -34.69 -17.86 1.58
CA PRO A 490 -35.77 -17.63 0.66
C PRO A 490 -35.53 -16.35 -0.15
N ILE A 491 -35.68 -16.42 -1.49
CA ILE A 491 -35.55 -15.27 -2.38
C ILE A 491 -36.92 -14.58 -2.51
N ALA A 492 -37.91 -15.29 -3.03
CA ALA A 492 -39.27 -14.74 -3.27
C ALA A 492 -40.31 -15.83 -3.41
N LYS A 493 -41.54 -15.51 -3.04
CA LYS A 493 -42.74 -16.24 -3.48
C LYS A 493 -43.32 -15.48 -4.68
N THR A 494 -43.36 -16.13 -5.85
CA THR A 494 -43.77 -15.52 -7.12
C THR A 494 -45.04 -16.18 -7.62
N THR A 495 -46.05 -15.37 -7.92
CA THR A 495 -47.33 -15.82 -8.47
C THR A 495 -47.43 -15.42 -9.94
N TYR A 496 -47.63 -16.38 -10.79
CA TYR A 496 -48.09 -16.20 -12.17
C TYR A 496 -49.58 -16.48 -12.19
N ASN A 497 -50.37 -15.46 -12.54
CA ASN A 497 -51.82 -15.54 -12.46
C ASN A 497 -52.40 -16.49 -13.50
N MET A 498 -53.48 -17.17 -13.15
CA MET A 498 -54.29 -17.88 -14.13
C MET A 498 -55.06 -16.89 -15.00
N HIS A 499 -55.40 -17.30 -16.21
CA HIS A 499 -56.29 -16.56 -17.09
C HIS A 499 -57.39 -17.47 -17.59
N PRO A 500 -58.70 -17.07 -17.46
CA PRO A 500 -59.80 -17.81 -18.04
C PRO A 500 -59.74 -17.76 -19.56
N GLU A 501 -60.28 -18.74 -20.22
CA GLU A 501 -60.56 -18.64 -21.64
C GLU A 501 -61.53 -17.48 -21.88
N ARG A 502 -61.26 -16.67 -22.91
CA ARG A 502 -62.15 -15.54 -23.29
C ARG A 502 -62.60 -15.72 -24.73
N ILE A 503 -63.91 -15.76 -24.85
CA ILE A 503 -64.63 -15.91 -26.13
C ILE A 503 -65.47 -14.67 -26.38
N TYR A 504 -65.37 -14.10 -27.56
CA TYR A 504 -66.25 -13.03 -28.01
C TYR A 504 -67.38 -13.61 -28.84
N VAL A 505 -68.61 -13.18 -28.53
CA VAL A 505 -69.86 -13.70 -29.09
C VAL A 505 -70.77 -12.54 -29.53
N TRP A 506 -71.80 -12.85 -30.32
CA TRP A 506 -72.79 -11.89 -30.81
C TRP A 506 -73.68 -11.36 -29.70
N ALA A 507 -74.35 -10.23 -29.97
CA ALA A 507 -75.39 -9.72 -29.05
C ALA A 507 -76.54 -10.65 -28.97
N GLY A 508 -76.95 -11.06 -27.73
CA GLY A 508 -78.02 -12.02 -27.51
C GLY A 508 -77.53 -13.47 -27.33
N TYR A 509 -76.20 -13.74 -27.35
CA TYR A 509 -75.72 -15.07 -26.99
C TYR A 509 -76.05 -15.43 -25.57
N LEU A 510 -76.53 -16.65 -25.41
CA LEU A 510 -76.82 -17.23 -24.10
C LEU A 510 -75.81 -18.33 -23.80
N PRO A 511 -75.11 -18.31 -22.63
CA PRO A 511 -74.17 -19.37 -22.25
C PRO A 511 -74.82 -20.76 -22.37
N GLY A 512 -74.18 -21.69 -23.09
CA GLY A 512 -74.68 -23.02 -23.44
C GLY A 512 -75.26 -23.13 -24.86
N THR A 513 -75.40 -22.01 -25.58
CA THR A 513 -75.74 -22.05 -27.03
C THR A 513 -74.54 -22.62 -27.78
N PRO A 514 -74.69 -23.56 -28.71
CA PRO A 514 -73.57 -24.10 -29.49
C PRO A 514 -72.86 -23.02 -30.29
N LEU A 515 -71.50 -22.93 -30.16
CA LEU A 515 -70.64 -22.08 -30.94
C LEU A 515 -70.34 -22.77 -32.27
N LEU A 516 -71.07 -22.42 -33.35
CA LEU A 516 -71.11 -23.18 -34.60
C LEU A 516 -70.13 -22.64 -35.67
N ALA A 517 -69.72 -21.35 -35.64
CA ALA A 517 -68.89 -20.74 -36.66
C ALA A 517 -67.85 -19.83 -36.03
N GLU A 518 -66.60 -20.37 -35.91
CA GLU A 518 -65.48 -19.57 -35.49
C GLU A 518 -65.09 -18.59 -36.60
N TYR A 519 -65.00 -17.32 -36.23
CA TYR A 519 -64.62 -16.25 -37.18
C TYR A 519 -63.06 -16.24 -37.29
N ASP A 520 -62.56 -16.09 -38.52
CA ASP A 520 -61.09 -16.03 -38.74
C ASP A 520 -60.48 -14.83 -38.04
N GLN A 521 -59.74 -15.09 -36.99
CA GLN A 521 -59.12 -14.09 -36.12
C GLN A 521 -58.15 -13.17 -36.83
N THR A 522 -57.43 -13.65 -37.82
CA THR A 522 -56.34 -12.92 -38.47
C THR A 522 -56.86 -11.72 -39.26
N SER A 523 -57.90 -11.91 -40.00
CA SER A 523 -58.53 -10.84 -40.81
C SER A 523 -59.26 -9.80 -39.96
N TYR A 524 -59.87 -10.22 -38.87
CA TYR A 524 -60.62 -9.33 -37.97
C TYR A 524 -59.72 -8.48 -37.05
N TYR A 525 -58.68 -9.05 -36.48
CA TYR A 525 -57.70 -8.31 -35.68
C TYR A 525 -56.94 -7.27 -36.47
N GLN A 526 -56.62 -7.56 -37.72
CA GLN A 526 -56.01 -6.61 -38.66
C GLN A 526 -56.98 -5.48 -39.04
N ALA A 527 -58.26 -5.74 -39.19
CA ALA A 527 -59.25 -4.74 -39.45
C ALA A 527 -59.49 -3.82 -38.23
N LEU A 528 -59.47 -4.36 -37.00
CA LEU A 528 -59.53 -3.57 -35.75
C LEU A 528 -58.32 -2.68 -35.52
N LYS A 529 -57.11 -3.15 -35.81
CA LYS A 529 -55.90 -2.32 -35.75
C LYS A 529 -55.92 -1.13 -36.73
N LYS A 530 -56.55 -1.32 -37.88
CA LYS A 530 -56.70 -0.23 -38.88
C LYS A 530 -57.81 0.79 -38.53
N ALA A 531 -58.71 0.41 -37.64
CA ALA A 531 -59.85 1.22 -37.18
C ALA A 531 -59.57 2.04 -35.90
N ARG A 532 -58.41 1.79 -35.25
CA ARG A 532 -57.80 2.60 -34.16
C ARG A 532 -56.67 3.49 -34.71
#